data_c907903b570c7ae5c4b9dc0f694cc6c8
#
_entry.id   c907903b570c7ae5c4b9dc0f694cc6c8
#
_cell.length_a   1.000
_cell.length_b   1.000
_cell.length_c   1.000
_cell.angle_alpha   90.00
_cell.angle_beta   90.00
_cell.angle_gamma   90.00
#
_symmetry.space_group_name_H-M   'P 1'
#
loop_
_entity.id
_entity.type
_entity.pdbx_description
1 polymer ?
#
loop_
_entity_poly.entity_id
_entity_poly.type
_entity_poly.pdbx_seq_one_letter_code
_entity_poly.pdbx_strand_id
1 'polypeptide(L)'
;MAELNEEYKRRHKPVRQTKPNMPHQGYYVPQRHPEKCLTKTNQFRSSWELAFFDWCDRNQNVLRWASEPLYIEYRNPLSSMKYCEANGLDWTNPIYWKINKYYPDVWVEMRDPDGTIHNRFIEIKPREQAVAPIQPGPNAKLKEVKKFNQLGLQYLQNQHKWAAATKYCEERGAEFLVYTEVELKRLGVIY
;
A
#
# COMPACT_ATOMS: atom_id res chain seq x y z
N MET A 1 -26.88 -0.66 -11.07
CA MET A 1 -26.49 0.40 -10.11
C MET A 1 -26.79 0.02 -8.65
N ALA A 2 -27.89 -0.68 -8.34
CA ALA A 2 -28.18 -1.14 -6.97
C ALA A 2 -27.21 -2.23 -6.46
N GLU A 3 -26.83 -3.20 -7.30
CA GLU A 3 -25.90 -4.29 -6.94
C GLU A 3 -24.47 -3.81 -6.67
N LEU A 4 -23.97 -2.85 -7.45
CA LEU A 4 -22.67 -2.20 -7.19
C LEU A 4 -22.65 -1.47 -5.83
N ASN A 5 -23.79 -0.95 -5.37
CA ASN A 5 -23.92 -0.24 -4.11
C ASN A 5 -23.91 -1.20 -2.90
N GLU A 6 -24.44 -2.42 -3.03
CA GLU A 6 -24.44 -3.44 -1.98
C GLU A 6 -23.08 -4.15 -1.83
N GLU A 7 -22.42 -4.48 -2.94
CA GLU A 7 -21.05 -5.03 -2.91
C GLU A 7 -20.06 -4.01 -2.36
N TYR A 8 -20.25 -2.73 -2.71
CA TYR A 8 -19.49 -1.62 -2.15
C TYR A 8 -19.68 -1.50 -0.64
N LYS A 9 -20.93 -1.53 -0.14
CA LYS A 9 -21.25 -1.48 1.30
C LYS A 9 -20.69 -2.69 2.06
N ARG A 10 -20.60 -3.88 1.44
CA ARG A 10 -19.97 -5.07 2.04
C ARG A 10 -18.47 -4.91 2.21
N ARG A 11 -17.78 -4.31 1.25
CA ARG A 11 -16.33 -4.06 1.30
C ARG A 11 -15.95 -2.90 2.23
N HIS A 12 -16.84 -1.94 2.40
CA HIS A 12 -16.59 -0.67 3.09
C HIS A 12 -17.46 -0.48 4.34
N LYS A 13 -17.70 -1.58 5.09
CA LYS A 13 -18.36 -1.45 6.40
C LYS A 13 -17.54 -0.49 7.28
N PRO A 14 -18.19 0.51 7.91
CA PRO A 14 -17.50 1.39 8.85
C PRO A 14 -16.86 0.54 9.94
N VAL A 15 -15.55 0.64 10.06
CA VAL A 15 -14.81 -0.11 11.09
C VAL A 15 -15.23 0.45 12.45
N ARG A 16 -15.86 -0.37 13.28
CA ARG A 16 -16.13 -0.02 14.67
C ARG A 16 -14.80 0.29 15.35
N GLN A 17 -14.63 1.52 15.81
CA GLN A 17 -13.53 1.91 16.68
C GLN A 17 -13.68 1.17 18.02
N THR A 18 -13.00 0.06 18.20
CA THR A 18 -13.17 -0.77 19.41
C THR A 18 -11.92 -0.89 20.28
N LYS A 19 -10.79 -0.24 19.92
CA LYS A 19 -9.58 -0.26 20.77
C LYS A 19 -8.80 1.07 20.70
N PRO A 20 -8.30 1.60 21.81
CA PRO A 20 -7.57 2.87 21.89
C PRO A 20 -6.22 2.91 21.15
N ASN A 21 -5.73 1.78 20.63
CA ASN A 21 -4.46 1.65 19.89
C ASN A 21 -4.65 1.20 18.43
N MET A 22 -5.86 1.29 17.86
CA MET A 22 -6.02 1.03 16.43
C MET A 22 -5.53 2.22 15.60
N PRO A 23 -4.89 1.98 14.45
CA PRO A 23 -4.56 3.04 13.51
C PRO A 23 -5.84 3.78 13.13
N HIS A 24 -5.75 5.10 13.04
CA HIS A 24 -6.88 5.94 12.65
C HIS A 24 -7.35 5.53 11.25
N GLN A 25 -8.58 5.04 11.13
CA GLN A 25 -9.16 4.56 9.87
C GLN A 25 -10.46 5.28 9.59
N GLY A 26 -10.76 5.51 8.32
CA GLY A 26 -11.99 6.18 7.94
C GLY A 26 -12.06 6.45 6.44
N TYR A 27 -12.88 7.44 6.09
CA TYR A 27 -13.07 7.91 4.72
C TYR A 27 -12.70 9.38 4.62
N TYR A 28 -11.89 9.71 3.63
CA TYR A 28 -11.54 11.08 3.30
C TYR A 28 -12.47 11.63 2.22
N VAL A 29 -13.00 12.81 2.45
CA VAL A 29 -13.78 13.55 1.45
C VAL A 29 -12.99 14.79 1.05
N PRO A 30 -12.56 14.93 -0.21
CA PRO A 30 -11.85 16.11 -0.69
C PRO A 30 -12.64 17.39 -0.42
N GLN A 31 -11.98 18.42 0.13
CA GLN A 31 -12.63 19.66 0.55
C GLN A 31 -12.20 20.87 -0.28
N ARG A 32 -10.99 20.85 -0.83
CA ARG A 32 -10.39 22.01 -1.51
C ARG A 32 -10.51 21.90 -3.02
N HIS A 33 -10.18 20.73 -3.56
CA HIS A 33 -10.16 20.46 -4.99
C HIS A 33 -10.78 19.08 -5.30
N PRO A 34 -12.09 18.89 -5.00
CA PRO A 34 -12.75 17.60 -5.19
C PRO A 34 -12.72 17.13 -6.65
N GLU A 35 -12.59 18.05 -7.61
CA GLU A 35 -12.48 17.76 -9.05
C GLU A 35 -11.20 16.98 -9.42
N LYS A 36 -10.16 17.02 -8.60
CA LYS A 36 -8.93 16.27 -8.81
C LYS A 36 -9.05 14.80 -8.40
N CYS A 37 -9.99 14.48 -7.51
CA CYS A 37 -10.16 13.13 -6.97
C CYS A 37 -11.03 12.30 -7.89
N LEU A 38 -10.49 11.22 -8.45
CA LEU A 38 -11.20 10.35 -9.39
C LEU A 38 -12.06 9.28 -8.69
N THR A 39 -11.80 9.01 -7.42
CA THR A 39 -12.54 8.01 -6.64
C THR A 39 -13.61 8.65 -5.77
N LYS A 40 -14.81 8.05 -5.77
CA LYS A 40 -15.95 8.54 -4.97
C LYS A 40 -15.78 8.28 -3.47
N THR A 41 -14.95 7.33 -3.13
CA THR A 41 -14.68 6.93 -1.74
C THR A 41 -13.20 6.65 -1.56
N ASN A 42 -12.61 7.39 -0.63
CA ASN A 42 -11.19 7.33 -0.35
C ASN A 42 -11.02 6.79 1.07
N GLN A 43 -10.91 5.47 1.19
CA GLN A 43 -10.66 4.83 2.47
C GLN A 43 -9.18 5.00 2.83
N PHE A 44 -8.93 5.48 4.05
CA PHE A 44 -7.59 5.46 4.64
C PHE A 44 -7.55 4.46 5.79
N ARG A 45 -6.43 3.78 5.97
CA ARG A 45 -6.18 2.79 7.03
C ARG A 45 -5.05 3.22 7.97
N SER A 46 -4.49 4.39 7.72
CA SER A 46 -3.48 5.01 8.57
C SER A 46 -3.61 6.54 8.57
N SER A 47 -3.07 7.18 9.60
CA SER A 47 -2.99 8.65 9.66
C SER A 47 -2.09 9.23 8.55
N TRP A 48 -1.13 8.46 8.05
CA TRP A 48 -0.25 8.88 6.97
C TRP A 48 -0.97 8.90 5.62
N GLU A 49 -1.81 7.88 5.35
CA GLU A 49 -2.67 7.89 4.16
C GLU A 49 -3.64 9.08 4.20
N LEU A 50 -4.27 9.34 5.37
CA LEU A 50 -5.13 10.51 5.54
C LEU A 50 -4.39 11.81 5.24
N ALA A 51 -3.20 11.99 5.82
CA ALA A 51 -2.39 13.18 5.59
C ALA A 51 -1.97 13.33 4.13
N PHE A 52 -1.68 12.21 3.45
CA PHE A 52 -1.31 12.22 2.04
C PHE A 52 -2.50 12.56 1.13
N PHE A 53 -3.72 12.08 1.43
CA PHE A 53 -4.93 12.47 0.69
C PHE A 53 -5.22 13.96 0.83
N ASP A 54 -5.09 14.52 2.06
CA ASP A 54 -5.23 15.95 2.28
C ASP A 54 -4.15 16.75 1.53
N TRP A 55 -2.92 16.25 1.50
CA TRP A 55 -1.84 16.84 0.73
C TRP A 55 -2.15 16.81 -0.78
N CYS A 56 -2.66 15.70 -1.32
CA CYS A 56 -3.07 15.61 -2.72
C CYS A 56 -4.19 16.62 -3.05
N ASP A 57 -5.17 16.75 -2.18
CA ASP A 57 -6.30 17.67 -2.35
C ASP A 57 -5.83 19.13 -2.43
N ARG A 58 -4.91 19.55 -1.56
CA ARG A 58 -4.46 20.95 -1.49
C ARG A 58 -3.26 21.32 -2.38
N ASN A 59 -2.48 20.35 -2.85
CA ASN A 59 -1.25 20.62 -3.61
C ASN A 59 -1.57 20.95 -5.07
N GLN A 60 -1.17 22.13 -5.52
CA GLN A 60 -1.42 22.62 -6.89
C GLN A 60 -0.68 21.83 -7.96
N ASN A 61 0.42 21.15 -7.63
CA ASN A 61 1.17 20.32 -8.55
C ASN A 61 0.54 18.94 -8.75
N VAL A 62 -0.35 18.49 -7.86
CA VAL A 62 -1.19 17.30 -8.07
C VAL A 62 -2.35 17.71 -8.97
N LEU A 63 -2.39 17.14 -10.17
CA LEU A 63 -3.41 17.39 -11.17
C LEU A 63 -4.63 16.51 -10.97
N ARG A 64 -4.39 15.22 -10.70
CA ARG A 64 -5.42 14.21 -10.41
C ARG A 64 -4.87 13.17 -9.42
N TRP A 65 -5.76 12.54 -8.67
CA TRP A 65 -5.39 11.46 -7.76
C TRP A 65 -6.54 10.49 -7.51
N ALA A 66 -6.23 9.28 -7.05
CA ALA A 66 -7.20 8.25 -6.72
C ALA A 66 -6.66 7.35 -5.60
N SER A 67 -7.52 7.04 -4.62
CA SER A 67 -7.23 6.05 -3.58
C SER A 67 -7.54 4.64 -4.12
N GLU A 68 -6.63 3.68 -3.93
CA GLU A 68 -6.80 2.28 -4.35
C GLU A 68 -7.41 2.13 -5.77
N PRO A 69 -6.82 2.78 -6.82
CA PRO A 69 -7.48 2.95 -8.12
C PRO A 69 -7.74 1.64 -8.86
N LEU A 70 -6.89 0.65 -8.62
CA LEU A 70 -6.93 -0.66 -9.28
C LEU A 70 -6.24 -1.73 -8.43
N TYR A 71 -6.30 -2.98 -8.88
CA TYR A 71 -5.48 -4.03 -8.31
C TYR A 71 -4.43 -4.52 -9.31
N ILE A 72 -3.29 -4.96 -8.78
CA ILE A 72 -2.21 -5.59 -9.52
C ILE A 72 -2.09 -7.03 -9.02
N GLU A 73 -2.05 -7.98 -9.94
CA GLU A 73 -1.87 -9.38 -9.58
C GLU A 73 -0.39 -9.67 -9.29
N TYR A 74 -0.13 -10.40 -8.22
CA TYR A 74 1.21 -10.83 -7.87
C TYR A 74 1.20 -12.27 -7.35
N ARG A 75 2.29 -12.98 -7.53
CA ARG A 75 2.48 -14.32 -6.97
C ARG A 75 2.96 -14.21 -5.52
N ASN A 76 2.20 -14.81 -4.60
CA ASN A 76 2.46 -14.70 -3.16
C ASN A 76 3.02 -16.03 -2.60
N PRO A 77 4.34 -16.08 -2.26
CA PRO A 77 4.95 -17.28 -1.70
C PRO A 77 4.32 -17.67 -0.35
N LEU A 78 4.03 -16.68 0.51
CA LEU A 78 3.55 -16.95 1.87
C LEU A 78 2.16 -17.58 1.90
N SER A 79 1.26 -17.13 1.03
CA SER A 79 -0.09 -17.72 0.94
C SER A 79 -0.07 -19.12 0.34
N SER A 80 1.05 -19.52 -0.26
CA SER A 80 1.19 -20.79 -0.97
C SER A 80 1.92 -21.87 -0.19
N MET A 81 2.73 -21.48 0.83
CA MET A 81 3.53 -22.43 1.64
C MET A 81 2.70 -23.63 2.12
N LYS A 82 1.65 -23.37 2.90
CA LYS A 82 0.78 -24.44 3.45
C LYS A 82 0.14 -25.29 2.36
N TYR A 83 -0.23 -24.68 1.24
CA TYR A 83 -0.81 -25.42 0.13
C TYR A 83 0.23 -26.34 -0.53
N CYS A 84 1.42 -25.83 -0.78
CA CYS A 84 2.52 -26.61 -1.36
C CYS A 84 2.93 -27.77 -0.44
N GLU A 85 3.10 -27.49 0.84
CA GLU A 85 3.43 -28.51 1.86
C GLU A 85 2.38 -29.63 1.88
N ALA A 86 1.08 -29.26 1.93
CA ALA A 86 -0.03 -30.23 1.96
C ALA A 86 -0.14 -31.10 0.69
N ASN A 87 0.40 -30.65 -0.44
CA ASN A 87 0.34 -31.34 -1.73
C ASN A 87 1.70 -31.87 -2.21
N GLY A 88 2.73 -31.85 -1.36
CA GLY A 88 4.07 -32.33 -1.70
C GLY A 88 4.75 -31.52 -2.84
N LEU A 89 4.38 -30.27 -2.99
CA LEU A 89 4.92 -29.38 -4.01
C LEU A 89 6.09 -28.55 -3.43
N ASP A 90 7.06 -28.25 -4.28
CA ASP A 90 8.17 -27.37 -3.91
C ASP A 90 7.66 -25.92 -3.79
N TRP A 91 7.49 -25.45 -2.55
CA TRP A 91 7.03 -24.09 -2.26
C TRP A 91 8.03 -23.01 -2.70
N THR A 92 9.28 -23.35 -3.00
CA THR A 92 10.27 -22.39 -3.51
C THR A 92 10.08 -22.11 -4.99
N ASN A 93 9.32 -22.96 -5.71
CA ASN A 93 9.05 -22.77 -7.13
C ASN A 93 7.84 -21.83 -7.34
N PRO A 94 8.06 -20.63 -7.96
CA PRO A 94 7.02 -19.63 -8.18
C PRO A 94 5.80 -20.09 -8.99
N ILE A 95 5.92 -21.17 -9.77
CA ILE A 95 4.80 -21.69 -10.59
C ILE A 95 3.62 -22.15 -9.72
N TYR A 96 3.90 -22.62 -8.50
CA TYR A 96 2.90 -23.09 -7.55
C TYR A 96 2.34 -21.99 -6.64
N TRP A 97 2.87 -20.75 -6.75
CA TRP A 97 2.42 -19.65 -5.91
C TRP A 97 1.06 -19.12 -6.35
N LYS A 98 0.17 -18.94 -5.39
CA LYS A 98 -1.16 -18.37 -5.60
C LYS A 98 -1.05 -16.94 -6.10
N ILE A 99 -1.91 -16.60 -7.04
CA ILE A 99 -2.07 -15.23 -7.49
C ILE A 99 -2.98 -14.50 -6.49
N ASN A 100 -2.48 -13.40 -5.96
CA ASN A 100 -3.20 -12.52 -5.05
C ASN A 100 -3.33 -11.14 -5.67
N LYS A 101 -4.33 -10.39 -5.23
CA LYS A 101 -4.54 -8.99 -5.62
C LYS A 101 -3.82 -8.07 -4.65
N TYR A 102 -3.11 -7.10 -5.19
CA TYR A 102 -2.46 -6.02 -4.48
C TYR A 102 -3.06 -4.69 -4.94
N TYR A 103 -3.43 -3.84 -4.01
CA TYR A 103 -3.99 -2.52 -4.24
C TYR A 103 -2.95 -1.49 -3.76
N PRO A 104 -2.27 -0.75 -4.65
CA PRO A 104 -1.45 0.39 -4.26
C PRO A 104 -2.30 1.44 -3.54
N ASP A 105 -1.76 2.06 -2.50
CA ASP A 105 -2.54 2.96 -1.64
C ASP A 105 -3.09 4.17 -2.42
N VAL A 106 -2.26 4.79 -3.29
CA VAL A 106 -2.65 5.99 -4.05
C VAL A 106 -2.05 5.98 -5.45
N TRP A 107 -2.81 6.45 -6.42
CA TRP A 107 -2.28 6.92 -7.70
C TRP A 107 -2.37 8.44 -7.76
N VAL A 108 -1.32 9.08 -8.30
CA VAL A 108 -1.27 10.52 -8.54
C VAL A 108 -0.74 10.83 -9.92
N GLU A 109 -1.35 11.82 -10.57
CA GLU A 109 -0.79 12.52 -11.70
C GLU A 109 -0.32 13.88 -11.21
N MET A 110 0.96 14.14 -11.29
CA MET A 110 1.53 15.37 -10.75
C MET A 110 2.57 16.00 -11.68
N ARG A 111 2.70 17.31 -11.57
CA ARG A 111 3.71 18.10 -12.27
C ARG A 111 4.94 18.27 -11.40
N ASP A 112 6.07 17.88 -11.92
CA ASP A 112 7.37 18.10 -11.29
C ASP A 112 7.88 19.55 -11.49
N PRO A 113 8.90 20.00 -10.75
CA PRO A 113 9.41 21.38 -10.83
C PRO A 113 9.90 21.78 -12.21
N ASP A 114 10.31 20.84 -13.05
CA ASP A 114 10.72 21.07 -14.44
C ASP A 114 9.53 21.20 -15.42
N GLY A 115 8.29 21.04 -14.93
CA GLY A 115 7.06 21.10 -15.71
C GLY A 115 6.61 19.76 -16.28
N THR A 116 7.39 18.69 -16.17
CA THR A 116 7.02 17.34 -16.64
C THR A 116 5.88 16.78 -15.81
N ILE A 117 4.98 16.03 -16.46
CA ILE A 117 3.87 15.37 -15.79
C ILE A 117 4.17 13.89 -15.68
N HIS A 118 4.09 13.37 -14.46
CA HIS A 118 4.34 11.98 -14.13
C HIS A 118 3.11 11.31 -13.50
N ASN A 119 2.92 10.06 -13.87
CA ASN A 119 1.94 9.16 -13.25
C ASN A 119 2.65 8.28 -12.23
N ARG A 120 2.25 8.34 -10.96
CA ARG A 120 2.90 7.61 -9.86
C ARG A 120 1.89 6.79 -9.09
N PHE A 121 2.21 5.52 -8.89
CA PHE A 121 1.52 4.66 -7.93
C PHE A 121 2.36 4.65 -6.65
N ILE A 122 1.73 4.96 -5.54
CA ILE A 122 2.41 5.19 -4.27
C ILE A 122 1.88 4.21 -3.24
N GLU A 123 2.80 3.56 -2.55
CA GLU A 123 2.55 2.76 -1.36
C GLU A 123 3.10 3.49 -0.15
N ILE A 124 2.31 3.63 0.91
CA ILE A 124 2.70 4.34 2.14
C ILE A 124 2.96 3.30 3.24
N LYS A 125 4.20 3.21 3.69
CA LYS A 125 4.62 2.22 4.69
C LYS A 125 5.64 2.80 5.67
N PRO A 126 5.60 2.38 6.95
CA PRO A 126 6.69 2.64 7.88
C PRO A 126 8.01 2.08 7.34
N ARG A 127 9.11 2.80 7.52
CA ARG A 127 10.43 2.38 7.06
C ARG A 127 10.81 0.98 7.55
N GLU A 128 10.44 0.62 8.78
CA GLU A 128 10.72 -0.73 9.30
C GLU A 128 10.07 -1.86 8.48
N GLN A 129 9.03 -1.57 7.68
CA GLN A 129 8.36 -2.52 6.79
C GLN A 129 8.86 -2.42 5.34
N ALA A 130 9.61 -1.36 5.02
CA ALA A 130 10.16 -1.10 3.69
C ALA A 130 11.60 -1.59 3.53
N VAL A 131 12.31 -1.82 4.63
CA VAL A 131 13.70 -2.31 4.63
C VAL A 131 13.79 -3.72 5.19
N ALA A 132 14.83 -4.45 4.77
CA ALA A 132 15.09 -5.78 5.32
C ALA A 132 15.31 -5.69 6.84
N PRO A 133 14.64 -6.53 7.64
CA PRO A 133 14.81 -6.50 9.09
C PRO A 133 16.22 -6.96 9.49
N ILE A 134 16.78 -6.31 10.50
CA ILE A 134 18.10 -6.64 11.03
C ILE A 134 17.98 -7.89 11.91
N GLN A 135 18.82 -8.89 11.66
CA GLN A 135 18.85 -10.13 12.43
C GLN A 135 19.20 -9.82 13.90
N PRO A 136 18.42 -10.31 14.86
CA PRO A 136 18.73 -10.14 16.27
C PRO A 136 19.99 -10.90 16.68
N GLY A 137 20.70 -10.40 17.67
CA GLY A 137 21.92 -11.02 18.17
C GLY A 137 21.68 -12.39 18.84
N PRO A 138 22.74 -13.16 19.14
CA PRO A 138 22.61 -14.51 19.68
C PRO A 138 21.92 -14.59 21.05
N ASN A 139 21.93 -13.52 21.81
CA ASN A 139 21.28 -13.42 23.13
C ASN A 139 19.91 -12.70 23.09
N ALA A 140 19.31 -12.58 21.91
CA ALA A 140 18.05 -11.88 21.74
C ALA A 140 16.90 -12.58 22.48
N LYS A 141 16.02 -11.78 23.07
CA LYS A 141 14.82 -12.29 23.73
C LYS A 141 13.85 -12.87 22.70
N LEU A 142 13.07 -13.87 23.12
CA LEU A 142 12.08 -14.52 22.26
C LEU A 142 11.12 -13.53 21.55
N LYS A 143 10.78 -12.40 22.21
CA LYS A 143 9.96 -11.34 21.63
C LYS A 143 10.65 -10.67 20.43
N GLU A 144 11.96 -10.46 20.49
CA GLU A 144 12.75 -9.84 19.42
C GLU A 144 12.87 -10.78 18.21
N VAL A 145 13.11 -12.07 18.47
CA VAL A 145 13.14 -13.11 17.43
C VAL A 145 11.76 -13.22 16.76
N LYS A 146 10.66 -13.22 17.52
CA LYS A 146 9.30 -13.23 16.95
C LYS A 146 9.02 -11.98 16.10
N LYS A 147 9.42 -10.79 16.57
CA LYS A 147 9.28 -9.54 15.81
C LYS A 147 10.09 -9.62 14.52
N PHE A 148 11.33 -10.07 14.57
CA PHE A 148 12.19 -10.25 13.39
C PHE A 148 11.56 -11.17 12.35
N ASN A 149 11.08 -12.35 12.77
CA ASN A 149 10.42 -13.30 11.87
C ASN A 149 9.16 -12.68 11.22
N GLN A 150 8.33 -11.99 12.01
CA GLN A 150 7.13 -11.33 11.49
C GLN A 150 7.48 -10.25 10.45
N LEU A 151 8.44 -9.39 10.75
CA LEU A 151 8.90 -8.35 9.82
C LEU A 151 9.54 -8.97 8.57
N GLY A 152 10.29 -10.06 8.71
CA GLY A 152 10.89 -10.79 7.58
C GLY A 152 9.85 -11.31 6.61
N LEU A 153 8.79 -11.96 7.13
CA LEU A 153 7.68 -12.44 6.32
C LEU A 153 6.94 -11.28 5.63
N GLN A 154 6.69 -10.20 6.35
CA GLN A 154 6.04 -9.01 5.80
C GLN A 154 6.90 -8.34 4.72
N TYR A 155 8.20 -8.20 4.96
CA TYR A 155 9.16 -7.68 4.00
C TYR A 155 9.19 -8.53 2.72
N LEU A 156 9.29 -9.86 2.84
CA LEU A 156 9.25 -10.77 1.69
C LEU A 156 7.97 -10.58 0.87
N GLN A 157 6.81 -10.54 1.52
CA GLN A 157 5.54 -10.31 0.84
C GLN A 157 5.51 -8.96 0.12
N ASN A 158 6.02 -7.90 0.76
CA ASN A 158 6.07 -6.57 0.18
C ASN A 158 6.98 -6.55 -1.06
N GLN A 159 8.15 -7.21 -1.03
CA GLN A 159 9.03 -7.29 -2.19
C GLN A 159 8.32 -7.88 -3.42
N HIS A 160 7.53 -8.96 -3.25
CA HIS A 160 6.78 -9.55 -4.36
C HIS A 160 5.66 -8.64 -4.88
N LYS A 161 4.96 -7.93 -3.99
CA LYS A 161 3.96 -6.92 -4.38
C LYS A 161 4.59 -5.79 -5.18
N TRP A 162 5.68 -5.23 -4.65
CA TRP A 162 6.34 -4.08 -5.24
C TRP A 162 7.03 -4.40 -6.56
N ALA A 163 7.65 -5.57 -6.69
CA ALA A 163 8.21 -6.02 -7.97
C ALA A 163 7.11 -6.13 -9.05
N ALA A 164 5.94 -6.67 -8.71
CA ALA A 164 4.81 -6.73 -9.63
C ALA A 164 4.28 -5.32 -9.97
N ALA A 165 4.22 -4.42 -8.98
CA ALA A 165 3.78 -3.04 -9.19
C ALA A 165 4.77 -2.24 -10.04
N THR A 166 6.06 -2.38 -9.81
CA THR A 166 7.10 -1.75 -10.63
C THR A 166 6.97 -2.16 -12.09
N LYS A 167 6.90 -3.47 -12.33
CA LYS A 167 6.71 -3.99 -13.70
C LYS A 167 5.43 -3.47 -14.35
N TYR A 168 4.31 -3.48 -13.63
CA TYR A 168 3.03 -2.95 -14.11
C TYR A 168 3.13 -1.49 -14.52
N CYS A 169 3.83 -0.66 -13.72
CA CYS A 169 4.02 0.75 -13.98
C CYS A 169 4.94 1.00 -15.17
N GLU A 170 6.08 0.31 -15.25
CA GLU A 170 7.05 0.43 -16.35
C GLU A 170 6.40 0.14 -17.72
N GLU A 171 5.57 -0.91 -17.80
CA GLU A 171 4.83 -1.27 -19.01
C GLU A 171 3.83 -0.20 -19.47
N ARG A 172 3.52 0.80 -18.60
CA ARG A 172 2.50 1.85 -18.83
C ARG A 172 3.06 3.27 -18.76
N GLY A 173 4.39 3.42 -18.71
CA GLY A 173 5.03 4.72 -18.60
C GLY A 173 4.69 5.45 -17.28
N ALA A 174 4.47 4.69 -16.21
CA ALA A 174 4.24 5.19 -14.87
C ALA A 174 5.37 4.77 -13.92
N GLU A 175 5.40 5.35 -12.73
CA GLU A 175 6.37 5.04 -11.68
C GLU A 175 5.66 4.35 -10.50
N PHE A 176 6.32 3.37 -9.87
CA PHE A 176 5.90 2.84 -8.59
C PHE A 176 6.88 3.28 -7.49
N LEU A 177 6.36 3.90 -6.43
CA LEU A 177 7.15 4.47 -5.35
C LEU A 177 6.64 3.99 -3.98
N VAL A 178 7.57 3.74 -3.06
CA VAL A 178 7.24 3.47 -1.65
C VAL A 178 7.62 4.70 -0.83
N TYR A 179 6.62 5.34 -0.22
CA TYR A 179 6.81 6.49 0.65
C TYR A 179 6.81 6.04 2.11
N THR A 180 7.92 6.35 2.76
CA THR A 180 8.08 6.17 4.20
C THR A 180 7.89 7.52 4.92
N GLU A 181 8.02 7.53 6.26
CA GLU A 181 8.06 8.78 7.02
C GLU A 181 9.11 9.77 6.50
N VAL A 182 10.16 9.28 5.85
CA VAL A 182 11.24 10.13 5.31
C VAL A 182 10.74 10.94 4.12
N GLU A 183 10.13 10.28 3.14
CA GLU A 183 9.57 10.91 1.95
C GLU A 183 8.39 11.83 2.33
N LEU A 184 7.51 11.37 3.22
CA LEU A 184 6.36 12.13 3.67
C LEU A 184 6.76 13.42 4.39
N LYS A 185 7.81 13.38 5.23
CA LYS A 185 8.37 14.59 5.87
C LYS A 185 8.99 15.54 4.84
N ARG A 186 9.77 15.02 3.91
CA ARG A 186 10.40 15.82 2.85
C ARG A 186 9.37 16.54 1.97
N LEU A 187 8.20 15.92 1.75
CA LEU A 187 7.09 16.52 0.99
C LEU A 187 6.23 17.47 1.85
N GLY A 188 6.46 17.57 3.15
CA GLY A 188 5.64 18.34 4.07
C GLY A 188 4.23 17.74 4.28
N VAL A 189 4.10 16.44 4.10
CA VAL A 189 2.84 15.69 4.36
C VAL A 189 2.65 15.47 5.86
N ILE A 190 3.74 15.12 6.55
CA ILE A 190 3.79 14.94 8.01
C ILE A 190 4.98 15.71 8.58
N TYR A 191 4.97 15.94 9.91
CA TYR A 191 6.01 16.70 10.65
C TYR A 191 6.91 15.81 11.50
#